data_ce98d6428c90501e99c19a9cdce79887
#
_entry.id   ce98d6428c90501e99c19a9cdce79887
#
_cell.length_a   1.000
_cell.length_b   1.000
_cell.length_c   1.000
_cell.angle_alpha   90.00
_cell.angle_beta   90.00
_cell.angle_gamma   90.00
#
_symmetry.space_group_name_H-M   'P 1'
#
loop_
_entity.id
_entity.type
_entity.pdbx_description
1 polymer ?
#
loop_
_entity_poly.entity_id
_entity_poly.type
_entity_poly.pdbx_seq_one_letter_code
_entity_poly.pdbx_strand_id
1 'polypeptide(L)'
;MSLRPPVSYLENATGKSPINVLEYELMAERADSLGRAGQRAEAALLRLKEASDADREDLLDQAAQEVYALFIQREICGLRNSRDVIARYGIPGAVIVRLGVTRRKPEPES
;
A
#
# COMPACT_ATOMS: atom_id res chain seq x y z
N MET A 1 35.69 22.12 16.04
CA MET A 1 35.23 22.06 15.65
C MET A 1 34.68 21.39 15.57
N SER A 2 34.28 21.27 15.54
CA SER A 2 33.67 20.65 15.52
C SER A 2 33.50 20.03 14.57
N LEU A 3 33.69 19.18 14.51
CA LEU A 3 33.54 18.58 13.65
C LEU A 3 32.36 18.31 13.32
N ARG A 4 31.75 18.26 14.11
CA ARG A 4 30.56 18.20 13.85
C ARG A 4 30.19 19.19 12.93
N PRO A 5 30.86 20.03 12.69
CA PRO A 5 30.47 20.96 11.77
C PRO A 5 29.97 20.43 10.47
N PRO A 6 30.57 19.48 9.85
CA PRO A 6 30.01 18.98 8.63
C PRO A 6 28.60 18.45 8.82
N VAL A 7 28.42 17.66 9.85
CA VAL A 7 27.09 17.10 10.10
C VAL A 7 26.13 18.21 10.49
N SER A 8 26.59 19.05 11.38
CA SER A 8 25.78 20.15 11.82
C SER A 8 25.41 21.05 10.66
N TYR A 9 26.38 21.29 9.84
CA TYR A 9 26.16 22.12 8.67
C TYR A 9 25.11 21.55 7.76
N LEU A 10 25.18 20.27 7.53
CA LEU A 10 24.16 19.61 6.72
C LEU A 10 22.79 19.73 7.33
N GLU A 11 22.73 19.58 8.64
CA GLU A 11 21.46 19.74 9.32
C GLU A 11 20.91 21.13 9.12
N ASN A 12 21.78 22.12 9.24
CA ASN A 12 21.34 23.49 9.06
C ASN A 12 20.94 23.78 7.63
N ALA A 13 21.72 23.27 6.69
CA ALA A 13 21.46 23.56 5.30
C ALA A 13 20.22 22.84 4.81
N THR A 14 20.11 21.58 5.15
CA THR A 14 18.98 20.76 4.71
C THR A 14 18.05 20.45 5.84
N GLY A 15 18.49 20.74 7.05
CA GLY A 15 17.75 20.35 8.22
C GLY A 15 18.00 18.93 8.63
N LYS A 16 19.00 18.28 8.03
CA LYS A 16 19.21 16.88 8.26
C LYS A 16 20.64 16.47 8.26
N SER A 17 20.98 15.47 9.05
CA SER A 17 22.25 14.79 8.94
C SER A 17 22.20 13.89 7.70
N PRO A 18 23.33 13.36 7.28
CA PRO A 18 23.30 12.41 6.14
C PRO A 18 22.39 11.23 6.38
N ILE A 19 22.39 10.70 7.60
CA ILE A 19 21.50 9.57 7.89
C ILE A 19 20.04 9.99 7.77
N ASN A 20 19.73 11.19 8.24
CA ASN A 20 18.36 11.68 8.13
C ASN A 20 17.95 11.91 6.69
N VAL A 21 18.91 12.29 5.85
CA VAL A 21 18.61 12.45 4.43
C VAL A 21 18.21 11.12 3.82
N LEU A 22 18.96 10.07 4.17
CA LEU A 22 18.62 8.75 3.66
C LEU A 22 17.27 8.29 4.18
N GLU A 23 16.99 8.56 5.45
CA GLU A 23 15.70 8.19 6.00
C GLU A 23 14.59 8.96 5.31
N TYR A 24 14.83 10.22 5.02
CA TYR A 24 13.83 11.02 4.34
C TYR A 24 13.55 10.46 2.94
N GLU A 25 14.61 10.08 2.24
CA GLU A 25 14.44 9.52 0.91
C GLU A 25 13.68 8.20 0.97
N LEU A 26 13.97 7.39 1.97
CA LEU A 26 13.26 6.14 2.13
C LEU A 26 11.79 6.38 2.42
N MET A 27 11.49 7.36 3.24
CA MET A 27 10.11 7.69 3.52
C MET A 27 9.38 8.21 2.30
N ALA A 28 10.07 8.99 1.49
CA ALA A 28 9.47 9.48 0.26
C ALA A 28 9.16 8.33 -0.69
N GLU A 29 10.06 7.37 -0.73
CA GLU A 29 9.84 6.22 -1.58
C GLU A 29 8.69 5.37 -1.09
N ARG A 30 8.57 5.23 0.23
CA ARG A 30 7.44 4.51 0.79
C ARG A 30 6.13 5.22 0.50
N ALA A 31 6.14 6.54 0.54
CA ALA A 31 4.94 7.30 0.23
C ALA A 31 4.54 7.11 -1.22
N ASP A 32 5.53 7.08 -2.12
CA ASP A 32 5.23 6.83 -3.52
C ASP A 32 4.64 5.44 -3.72
N SER A 33 5.23 4.45 -3.07
CA SER A 33 4.72 3.09 -3.15
C SER A 33 3.31 3.00 -2.61
N LEU A 34 3.05 3.69 -1.52
CA LEU A 34 1.72 3.71 -0.94
C LEU A 34 0.71 4.33 -1.91
N GLY A 35 1.11 5.43 -2.56
CA GLY A 35 0.24 6.07 -3.53
C GLY A 35 -0.10 5.14 -4.68
N ARG A 36 0.91 4.44 -5.19
CA ARG A 36 0.66 3.51 -6.29
C ARG A 36 -0.22 2.35 -5.85
N ALA A 37 0.00 1.85 -4.64
CA ALA A 37 -0.84 0.77 -4.13
C ALA A 37 -2.29 1.22 -4.00
N GLY A 38 -2.49 2.46 -3.55
CA GLY A 38 -3.83 3.01 -3.45
C GLY A 38 -4.51 3.11 -4.80
N GLN A 39 -3.76 3.54 -5.80
CA GLN A 39 -4.32 3.66 -7.15
C GLN A 39 -4.70 2.31 -7.71
N ARG A 40 -3.85 1.31 -7.49
CA ARG A 40 -4.17 -0.04 -7.96
C ARG A 40 -5.40 -0.60 -7.27
N ALA A 41 -5.50 -0.35 -5.97
CA ALA A 41 -6.67 -0.81 -5.23
C ALA A 41 -7.93 -0.14 -5.74
N GLU A 42 -7.87 1.17 -5.95
CA GLU A 42 -9.02 1.89 -6.48
C GLU A 42 -9.45 1.35 -7.83
N ALA A 43 -8.48 1.12 -8.70
CA ALA A 43 -8.79 0.63 -10.04
C ALA A 43 -9.42 -0.76 -9.96
N ALA A 44 -8.89 -1.61 -9.09
CA ALA A 44 -9.45 -2.96 -8.96
C ALA A 44 -10.86 -2.92 -8.39
N LEU A 45 -11.10 -2.04 -7.44
CA LEU A 45 -12.43 -1.91 -6.86
C LEU A 45 -13.43 -1.37 -7.89
N LEU A 46 -12.97 -0.47 -8.74
CA LEU A 46 -13.85 0.04 -9.79
C LEU A 46 -14.19 -1.05 -10.79
N ARG A 47 -13.21 -1.83 -11.19
CA ARG A 47 -13.48 -2.94 -12.11
C ARG A 47 -14.46 -3.92 -11.50
N LEU A 48 -14.32 -4.18 -10.20
CA LEU A 48 -15.24 -5.06 -9.52
C LEU A 48 -16.66 -4.49 -9.53
N LYS A 49 -16.77 -3.20 -9.29
CA LYS A 49 -18.06 -2.56 -9.25
C LYS A 49 -18.79 -2.67 -10.57
N GLU A 50 -18.04 -2.69 -11.67
CA GLU A 50 -18.61 -2.76 -13.00
C GLU A 50 -18.62 -4.16 -13.58
N ALA A 51 -18.29 -5.14 -12.77
CA ALA A 51 -18.12 -6.50 -13.26
C ALA A 51 -19.46 -7.14 -13.60
N SER A 52 -19.42 -7.99 -14.63
CA SER A 52 -20.54 -8.87 -14.92
C SER A 52 -20.51 -10.02 -13.94
N ASP A 53 -21.62 -10.74 -13.87
CA ASP A 53 -21.65 -11.91 -12.99
C ASP A 53 -20.58 -12.92 -13.35
N ALA A 54 -20.30 -13.06 -14.64
CA ALA A 54 -19.31 -14.04 -15.09
C ALA A 54 -17.91 -13.71 -14.58
N ASP A 55 -17.60 -12.43 -14.45
CA ASP A 55 -16.25 -12.00 -14.07
C ASP A 55 -16.12 -11.70 -12.60
N ARG A 56 -17.21 -11.72 -11.86
CA ARG A 56 -17.20 -11.19 -10.50
C ARG A 56 -16.23 -11.92 -9.59
N GLU A 57 -16.15 -13.23 -9.67
CA GLU A 57 -15.28 -13.97 -8.77
C GLU A 57 -13.81 -13.61 -8.97
N ASP A 58 -13.42 -13.57 -10.23
CA ASP A 58 -12.04 -13.21 -10.53
C ASP A 58 -11.73 -11.78 -10.10
N LEU A 59 -12.66 -10.88 -10.33
CA LEU A 59 -12.42 -9.49 -9.97
C LEU A 59 -12.48 -9.28 -8.47
N LEU A 60 -13.25 -10.10 -7.74
CA LEU A 60 -13.18 -10.07 -6.29
C LEU A 60 -11.80 -10.47 -5.80
N ASP A 61 -11.24 -11.53 -6.39
CA ASP A 61 -9.91 -11.96 -6.00
C ASP A 61 -8.87 -10.91 -6.31
N GLN A 62 -8.97 -10.29 -7.48
CA GLN A 62 -8.03 -9.24 -7.84
C GLN A 62 -8.14 -8.05 -6.90
N ALA A 63 -9.35 -7.65 -6.59
CA ALA A 63 -9.56 -6.53 -5.69
C ALA A 63 -9.00 -6.85 -4.30
N ALA A 64 -9.21 -8.07 -3.84
CA ALA A 64 -8.68 -8.48 -2.54
C ALA A 64 -7.16 -8.43 -2.53
N GLN A 65 -6.52 -8.84 -3.62
CA GLN A 65 -5.07 -8.80 -3.70
C GLN A 65 -4.56 -7.38 -3.65
N GLU A 66 -5.18 -6.47 -4.39
CA GLU A 66 -4.69 -5.10 -4.41
C GLU A 66 -4.99 -4.39 -3.09
N VAL A 67 -6.12 -4.67 -2.48
CA VAL A 67 -6.44 -4.08 -1.20
C VAL A 67 -5.50 -4.62 -0.12
N TYR A 68 -5.18 -5.90 -0.18
CA TYR A 68 -4.25 -6.47 0.77
C TYR A 68 -2.87 -5.82 0.62
N ALA A 69 -2.42 -5.65 -0.62
CA ALA A 69 -1.14 -4.99 -0.86
C ALA A 69 -1.16 -3.57 -0.31
N LEU A 70 -2.27 -2.87 -0.46
CA LEU A 70 -2.40 -1.54 0.09
C LEU A 70 -2.28 -1.55 1.61
N PHE A 71 -2.94 -2.51 2.25
CA PHE A 71 -2.87 -2.61 3.71
C PHE A 71 -1.45 -2.87 4.18
N ILE A 72 -0.75 -3.76 3.48
CA ILE A 72 0.65 -4.04 3.82
C ILE A 72 1.50 -2.80 3.66
N GLN A 73 1.30 -2.08 2.56
CA GLN A 73 2.07 -0.86 2.33
C GLN A 73 1.78 0.19 3.38
N ARG A 74 0.54 0.27 3.81
CA ARG A 74 0.18 1.21 4.88
C ARG A 74 0.89 0.85 6.18
N GLU A 75 0.97 -0.44 6.49
CA GLU A 75 1.68 -0.86 7.69
C GLU A 75 3.15 -0.51 7.63
N ILE A 76 3.74 -0.68 6.47
CA ILE A 76 5.14 -0.32 6.28
C ILE A 76 5.35 1.16 6.55
N CYS A 77 4.36 1.97 6.20
CA CYS A 77 4.42 3.41 6.44
C CYS A 77 3.96 3.80 7.85
N GLY A 78 3.63 2.84 8.69
CA GLY A 78 3.23 3.14 10.04
C GLY A 78 1.76 3.49 10.21
N LEU A 79 0.97 3.27 9.18
CA LEU A 79 -0.45 3.61 9.22
C LEU A 79 -1.25 2.36 9.48
N ARG A 80 -2.02 2.35 10.57
CA ARG A 80 -2.68 1.13 11.00
C ARG A 80 -4.19 1.20 11.05
N ASN A 81 -4.77 2.35 10.76
CA ASN A 81 -6.21 2.49 10.87
C ASN A 81 -6.90 1.94 9.62
N SER A 82 -7.19 0.66 9.63
CA SER A 82 -7.83 0.00 8.49
C SER A 82 -9.26 0.48 8.27
N ARG A 83 -9.96 0.81 9.34
CA ARG A 83 -11.34 1.24 9.19
C ARG A 83 -11.46 2.47 8.33
N ASP A 84 -10.51 3.39 8.47
CA ASP A 84 -10.51 4.59 7.69
C ASP A 84 -10.39 4.27 6.22
N VAL A 85 -9.51 3.34 5.89
CA VAL A 85 -9.30 2.96 4.50
C VAL A 85 -10.53 2.29 3.94
N ILE A 86 -11.12 1.39 4.71
CA ILE A 86 -12.30 0.68 4.26
C ILE A 86 -13.42 1.66 3.95
N ALA A 87 -13.61 2.63 4.82
CA ALA A 87 -14.65 3.62 4.61
C ALA A 87 -14.33 4.53 3.43
N ARG A 88 -13.07 4.97 3.36
CA ARG A 88 -12.69 5.94 2.34
C ARG A 88 -12.77 5.34 0.94
N TYR A 89 -12.35 4.11 0.79
CA TYR A 89 -12.35 3.47 -0.53
C TYR A 89 -13.64 2.73 -0.80
N GLY A 90 -14.53 2.64 0.17
CA GLY A 90 -15.77 1.91 -0.02
C GLY A 90 -15.54 0.44 -0.30
N ILE A 91 -14.65 -0.19 0.47
CA ILE A 91 -14.27 -1.57 0.21
C ILE A 91 -15.40 -2.50 0.62
N PRO A 92 -15.92 -3.31 -0.31
CA PRO A 92 -17.03 -4.21 0.02
C PRO A 92 -16.61 -5.29 1.01
N GLY A 93 -17.59 -5.77 1.78
CA GLY A 93 -17.31 -6.85 2.71
C GLY A 93 -16.82 -8.11 2.01
N ALA A 94 -17.29 -8.36 0.80
CA ALA A 94 -16.85 -9.53 0.06
C ALA A 94 -15.35 -9.49 -0.22
N VAL A 95 -14.80 -8.28 -0.40
CA VAL A 95 -13.37 -8.13 -0.59
C VAL A 95 -12.65 -8.33 0.74
N ILE A 96 -13.22 -7.76 1.80
CA ILE A 96 -12.60 -7.85 3.12
C ILE A 96 -12.40 -9.29 3.55
N VAL A 97 -13.39 -10.13 3.33
CA VAL A 97 -13.29 -11.51 3.79
C VAL A 97 -12.26 -12.30 2.98
N ARG A 98 -11.80 -11.76 1.86
CA ARG A 98 -10.80 -12.43 1.04
C ARG A 98 -9.41 -11.89 1.24
N LEU A 99 -9.25 -10.90 2.12
CA LEU A 99 -7.93 -10.29 2.33
C LEU A 99 -6.97 -11.33 2.86
N GLY A 100 -5.80 -11.37 2.23
CA GLY A 100 -4.76 -12.27 2.69
C GLY A 100 -4.99 -13.72 2.38
N VAL A 101 -6.11 -14.04 1.74
CA VAL A 101 -6.39 -15.42 1.37
C VAL A 101 -5.97 -15.63 -0.07
N THR A 102 -5.07 -16.57 -0.27
CA THR A 102 -4.67 -16.93 -1.62
C THR A 102 -5.61 -17.99 -2.11
N ARG A 103 -6.45 -17.61 -3.05
CA ARG A 103 -7.35 -18.58 -3.61
C ARG A 103 -6.58 -19.44 -4.60
N ARG A 104 -6.39 -20.67 -4.21
CA ARG A 104 -5.63 -21.54 -5.04
C ARG A 104 -6.52 -22.12 -6.10
N LYS A 105 -6.11 -21.99 -7.33
CA LYS A 105 -6.86 -22.61 -8.38
C LYS A 105 -6.72 -24.11 -8.27
N PRO A 106 -7.75 -24.85 -8.58
CA PRO A 106 -7.64 -26.31 -8.56
C PRO A 106 -6.50 -26.73 -9.46
N GLU A 107 -5.68 -27.61 -8.93
CA GLU A 107 -4.58 -28.11 -9.73
C GLU A 107 -5.17 -28.96 -10.79
N PRO A 108 -4.68 -28.85 -11.96
CA PRO A 108 -5.17 -29.75 -12.96
C PRO A 108 -4.83 -31.10 -12.53
N GLU A 109 -4.71 -31.61 -12.04
CA GLU A 109 -4.49 -32.60 -11.55
C GLU A 109 -4.01 -32.88 -10.99
N SER A 110 -4.01 -32.68 -10.76
CA SER A 110 -3.59 -32.85 -10.03
C SER A 110 -3.66 -33.36 -9.79
#